data_72b7a8b3dc7b2cf4dfdc2d689db9d8be
#
_entry.id   72b7a8b3dc7b2cf4dfdc2d689db9d8be
#
_cell.length_a   1.000
_cell.length_b   1.000
_cell.length_c   1.000
_cell.angle_alpha   90.00
_cell.angle_beta   90.00
_cell.angle_gamma   90.00
#
_symmetry.space_group_name_H-M   'P 1'
#
loop_
_entity.id
_entity.type
_entity.pdbx_description
1 polymer ?
#
loop_
_entity_poly.entity_id
_entity_poly.type
_entity_poly.pdbx_seq_one_letter_code
_entity_poly.pdbx_strand_id
1 'polypeptide(L)'
;MTSGIIPDRSLPPVHEIRADDAALMLRPETLALSNGLPVYLIRQEGLGVIKLDIVLPAGVRYQQVPLAAYFTARMLREGTQDTSGDQIAARLDYFGSYLEASAERDRTVLSLYAPRRFAGELLPLIAEIWATASFPEDVLETDKKHQKQEYLVNDRRVGWVARQHFASLLYGPAHPYGSVAVPEDFD
;
A
#
# COMPACT_ATOMS: atom_id res chain seq x y z
N MET A 1 27.50 -42.75 -9.28
CA MET A 1 27.06 -42.13 -10.54
C MET A 1 25.52 -42.10 -10.47
N THR A 2 24.96 -40.97 -10.02
CA THR A 2 23.51 -40.75 -9.95
C THR A 2 23.04 -40.34 -11.35
N SER A 3 22.35 -41.27 -12.04
CA SER A 3 21.68 -41.02 -13.31
C SER A 3 20.63 -39.94 -13.09
N GLY A 4 20.88 -38.73 -13.59
CA GLY A 4 19.89 -37.64 -13.60
C GLY A 4 18.73 -38.09 -14.50
N ILE A 5 17.56 -38.28 -13.92
CA ILE A 5 16.32 -38.50 -14.65
C ILE A 5 16.00 -37.20 -15.37
N ILE A 6 16.13 -37.17 -16.70
CA ILE A 6 15.68 -36.04 -17.52
C ILE A 6 14.13 -36.15 -17.53
N PRO A 7 13.42 -35.16 -16.96
CA PRO A 7 11.96 -35.24 -16.94
C PRO A 7 11.40 -35.17 -18.36
N ASP A 8 10.46 -36.07 -18.67
CA ASP A 8 9.73 -36.06 -19.93
C ASP A 8 8.84 -34.81 -20.00
N ARG A 9 9.19 -33.86 -20.87
CA ARG A 9 8.49 -32.59 -21.02
C ARG A 9 7.15 -32.70 -21.77
N SER A 10 6.82 -33.87 -22.30
CA SER A 10 5.52 -34.14 -22.92
C SER A 10 4.42 -34.43 -21.90
N LEU A 11 4.79 -34.75 -20.68
CA LEU A 11 3.85 -34.99 -19.58
C LEU A 11 3.70 -33.74 -18.70
N PRO A 12 2.49 -33.39 -18.25
CA PRO A 12 2.34 -32.31 -17.27
C PRO A 12 3.11 -32.68 -15.99
N PRO A 13 3.76 -31.71 -15.33
CA PRO A 13 4.47 -31.98 -14.09
C PRO A 13 3.49 -32.50 -13.04
N VAL A 14 3.75 -33.72 -12.55
CA VAL A 14 2.99 -34.26 -11.44
C VAL A 14 3.52 -33.62 -10.17
N HIS A 15 2.78 -32.66 -9.63
CA HIS A 15 3.04 -32.11 -8.30
C HIS A 15 2.42 -33.06 -7.26
N GLU A 16 3.24 -33.89 -6.64
CA GLU A 16 2.83 -34.58 -5.40
C GLU A 16 2.73 -33.51 -4.32
N ILE A 17 1.51 -33.10 -3.99
CA ILE A 17 1.24 -32.29 -2.79
C ILE A 17 1.46 -33.22 -1.59
N ARG A 18 2.61 -33.11 -0.93
CA ARG A 18 2.84 -33.81 0.32
C ARG A 18 1.94 -33.22 1.40
N ALA A 19 1.32 -34.07 2.20
CA ALA A 19 0.46 -33.62 3.31
C ALA A 19 1.24 -32.75 4.32
N ASP A 20 2.57 -32.91 4.38
CA ASP A 20 3.47 -32.09 5.21
C ASP A 20 3.76 -30.69 4.66
N ASP A 21 3.41 -30.43 3.39
CA ASP A 21 3.46 -29.10 2.75
C ASP A 21 2.20 -28.27 3.06
N ALA A 22 1.39 -28.67 4.02
CA ALA A 22 0.33 -27.83 4.55
C ALA A 22 0.97 -26.51 4.98
N ALA A 23 0.73 -25.45 4.20
CA ALA A 23 1.27 -24.13 4.46
C ALA A 23 1.02 -23.80 5.94
N LEU A 24 2.07 -23.64 6.72
CA LEU A 24 2.00 -23.24 8.11
C LEU A 24 1.37 -21.84 8.10
N MET A 25 0.05 -21.78 8.27
CA MET A 25 -0.65 -20.52 8.46
C MET A 25 -0.19 -19.93 9.79
N LEU A 26 0.66 -18.92 9.70
CA LEU A 26 1.09 -18.15 10.86
C LEU A 26 -0.16 -17.55 11.53
N ARG A 27 -0.35 -17.88 12.80
CA ARG A 27 -1.44 -17.29 13.58
C ARG A 27 -0.93 -16.01 14.24
N PRO A 28 -1.60 -14.86 14.02
CA PRO A 28 -1.22 -13.63 14.68
C PRO A 28 -1.54 -13.70 16.17
N GLU A 29 -0.66 -13.16 17.00
CA GLU A 29 -1.00 -12.76 18.37
C GLU A 29 -1.91 -11.52 18.30
N THR A 30 -2.99 -11.51 19.03
CA THR A 30 -3.86 -10.34 19.12
C THR A 30 -3.61 -9.62 20.43
N LEU A 31 -3.22 -8.36 20.34
CA LEU A 31 -2.99 -7.46 21.46
C LEU A 31 -3.97 -6.28 21.35
N ALA A 32 -4.22 -5.58 22.46
CA ALA A 32 -4.97 -4.33 22.44
C ALA A 32 -4.10 -3.22 23.06
N LEU A 33 -4.06 -2.08 22.38
CA LEU A 33 -3.45 -0.87 22.95
C LEU A 33 -4.34 -0.30 24.06
N SER A 34 -3.80 0.62 24.87
CA SER A 34 -4.54 1.27 25.97
C SER A 34 -5.80 2.03 25.53
N ASN A 35 -5.84 2.45 24.26
CA ASN A 35 -7.00 3.10 23.64
C ASN A 35 -8.00 2.11 23.00
N GLY A 36 -7.81 0.80 23.17
CA GLY A 36 -8.66 -0.25 22.62
C GLY A 36 -8.37 -0.66 21.17
N LEU A 37 -7.39 -0.04 20.50
CA LEU A 37 -7.00 -0.42 19.13
C LEU A 37 -6.40 -1.84 19.11
N PRO A 38 -6.92 -2.75 18.26
CA PRO A 38 -6.35 -4.08 18.11
C PRO A 38 -5.02 -4.02 17.35
N VAL A 39 -4.05 -4.81 17.81
CA VAL A 39 -2.77 -5.04 17.14
C VAL A 39 -2.63 -6.52 16.84
N TYR A 40 -2.38 -6.84 15.60
CA TYR A 40 -2.11 -8.20 15.13
C TYR A 40 -0.63 -8.36 14.89
N LEU A 41 0.03 -9.16 15.71
CA LEU A 41 1.48 -9.37 15.67
C LEU A 41 1.81 -10.75 15.11
N ILE A 42 2.55 -10.80 14.03
CA ILE A 42 3.14 -12.03 13.48
C ILE A 42 4.64 -11.99 13.77
N ARG A 43 5.12 -12.94 14.58
CA ARG A 43 6.55 -13.08 14.88
C ARG A 43 7.17 -14.07 13.90
N GLN A 44 8.24 -13.61 13.25
CA GLN A 44 9.09 -14.49 12.46
C GLN A 44 10.53 -14.38 12.98
N GLU A 45 11.03 -15.47 13.52
CA GLU A 45 12.40 -15.53 14.03
C GLU A 45 13.41 -15.44 12.89
N GLY A 46 14.58 -14.86 13.18
CA GLY A 46 15.68 -14.75 12.20
C GLY A 46 15.57 -13.58 11.22
N LEU A 47 14.45 -12.87 11.14
CA LEU A 47 14.33 -11.67 10.31
C LEU A 47 14.79 -10.43 11.08
N GLY A 48 15.80 -9.74 10.51
CA GLY A 48 16.29 -8.45 11.03
C GLY A 48 15.44 -7.25 10.63
N VAL A 49 14.26 -7.47 10.04
CA VAL A 49 13.36 -6.43 9.52
C VAL A 49 11.99 -6.51 10.19
N ILE A 50 11.30 -5.38 10.20
CA ILE A 50 9.89 -5.28 10.59
C ILE A 50 9.08 -4.72 9.42
N LYS A 51 7.82 -5.13 9.35
CA LYS A 51 6.76 -4.47 8.61
C LYS A 51 5.69 -4.02 9.59
N LEU A 52 5.34 -2.74 9.54
CA LEU A 52 4.23 -2.17 10.30
C LEU A 52 3.17 -1.65 9.33
N ASP A 53 1.96 -2.19 9.40
CA ASP A 53 0.83 -1.70 8.65
C ASP A 53 -0.15 -0.99 9.59
N ILE A 54 -0.45 0.28 9.30
CA ILE A 54 -1.56 1.01 9.93
C ILE A 54 -2.71 1.00 8.92
N VAL A 55 -3.80 0.33 9.29
CA VAL A 55 -4.96 0.12 8.42
C VAL A 55 -6.12 0.97 8.89
N LEU A 56 -6.67 1.75 7.98
CA LEU A 56 -7.75 2.70 8.24
C LEU A 56 -8.95 2.39 7.38
N PRO A 57 -10.17 2.45 7.92
CA PRO A 57 -11.40 2.35 7.15
C PRO A 57 -11.67 3.68 6.41
N ALA A 58 -10.78 4.05 5.49
CA ALA A 58 -10.77 5.33 4.79
C ALA A 58 -10.43 5.15 3.29
N GLY A 59 -10.93 4.09 2.66
CA GLY A 59 -10.71 3.81 1.25
C GLY A 59 -11.60 4.64 0.31
N VAL A 60 -11.44 4.39 -0.98
CA VAL A 60 -12.16 5.09 -2.07
C VAL A 60 -13.68 5.11 -1.87
N ARG A 61 -14.27 4.05 -1.27
CA ARG A 61 -15.72 4.00 -1.02
C ARG A 61 -16.24 5.07 -0.07
N TYR A 62 -15.37 5.69 0.74
CA TYR A 62 -15.75 6.70 1.73
C TYR A 62 -15.48 8.13 1.24
N GLN A 63 -14.80 8.29 0.10
CA GLN A 63 -14.51 9.62 -0.42
C GLN A 63 -15.78 10.30 -0.95
N GLN A 64 -15.87 11.60 -0.73
CA GLN A 64 -16.95 12.45 -1.27
C GLN A 64 -16.54 13.13 -2.57
N VAL A 65 -15.24 13.36 -2.74
CA VAL A 65 -14.65 13.94 -3.94
C VAL A 65 -13.80 12.87 -4.62
N PRO A 66 -13.90 12.72 -5.96
CA PRO A 66 -13.06 11.78 -6.69
C PRO A 66 -11.58 12.00 -6.38
N LEU A 67 -10.81 10.92 -6.31
CA LEU A 67 -9.37 10.89 -6.02
C LEU A 67 -8.94 11.43 -4.65
N ALA A 68 -9.86 11.90 -3.77
CA ALA A 68 -9.50 12.42 -2.47
C ALA A 68 -8.73 11.39 -1.62
N ALA A 69 -9.20 10.14 -1.55
CA ALA A 69 -8.51 9.09 -0.81
C ALA A 69 -7.11 8.80 -1.40
N TYR A 70 -6.99 8.81 -2.72
CA TYR A 70 -5.74 8.57 -3.44
C TYR A 70 -4.70 9.66 -3.11
N PHE A 71 -5.05 10.94 -3.28
CA PHE A 71 -4.13 12.03 -3.01
C PHE A 71 -3.84 12.19 -1.52
N THR A 72 -4.84 12.01 -0.64
CA THR A 72 -4.59 12.02 0.81
C THR A 72 -3.54 11.00 1.22
N ALA A 73 -3.65 9.76 0.72
CA ALA A 73 -2.65 8.73 1.03
C ALA A 73 -1.25 9.12 0.55
N ARG A 74 -1.13 9.62 -0.68
CA ARG A 74 0.15 10.04 -1.27
C ARG A 74 0.80 11.18 -0.51
N MET A 75 0.00 12.17 -0.12
CA MET A 75 0.46 13.38 0.55
C MET A 75 0.85 13.17 2.01
N LEU A 76 0.49 12.06 2.66
CA LEU A 76 0.84 11.78 4.06
C LEU A 76 2.34 11.91 4.35
N ARG A 77 3.20 11.59 3.41
CA ARG A 77 4.66 11.61 3.58
C ARG A 77 5.33 12.89 3.04
N GLU A 78 4.56 13.80 2.48
CA GLU A 78 5.08 15.01 1.81
C GLU A 78 5.33 16.16 2.79
N GLY A 79 5.06 15.96 4.07
CA GLY A 79 5.40 16.87 5.16
C GLY A 79 4.51 16.74 6.37
N THR A 80 5.02 17.22 7.49
CA THR A 80 4.29 17.44 8.74
C THR A 80 4.31 18.93 9.06
N GLN A 81 3.72 19.34 10.20
CA GLN A 81 3.82 20.73 10.66
C GLN A 81 5.27 21.15 10.95
N ASP A 82 6.13 20.22 11.38
CA ASP A 82 7.48 20.49 11.84
C ASP A 82 8.58 19.95 10.91
N THR A 83 8.26 19.01 10.00
CA THR A 83 9.22 18.30 9.17
C THR A 83 8.79 18.30 7.71
N SER A 84 9.66 18.74 6.81
CA SER A 84 9.39 18.71 5.36
C SER A 84 9.45 17.30 4.78
N GLY A 85 8.82 17.07 3.61
CA GLY A 85 8.87 15.80 2.90
C GLY A 85 10.31 15.33 2.61
N ASP A 86 11.19 16.24 2.18
CA ASP A 86 12.61 15.94 1.94
C ASP A 86 13.31 15.46 3.21
N GLN A 87 13.03 16.07 4.36
CA GLN A 87 13.59 15.66 5.65
C GLN A 87 13.05 14.30 6.09
N ILE A 88 11.76 14.04 5.86
CA ILE A 88 11.15 12.72 6.08
C ILE A 88 11.84 11.67 5.22
N ALA A 89 11.97 11.92 3.91
CA ALA A 89 12.64 11.03 2.97
C ALA A 89 14.09 10.76 3.36
N ALA A 90 14.87 11.81 3.64
CA ALA A 90 16.26 11.70 4.07
C ALA A 90 16.41 10.88 5.37
N ARG A 91 15.48 11.03 6.33
CA ARG A 91 15.48 10.27 7.57
C ARG A 91 15.16 8.79 7.34
N LEU A 92 14.18 8.48 6.47
CA LEU A 92 13.84 7.12 6.09
C LEU A 92 15.03 6.44 5.39
N ASP A 93 15.68 7.13 4.44
CA ASP A 93 16.83 6.64 3.70
C ASP A 93 18.03 6.39 4.62
N TYR A 94 18.29 7.29 5.56
CA TYR A 94 19.37 7.12 6.55
C TYR A 94 19.24 5.83 7.35
N PHE A 95 18.02 5.45 7.71
CA PHE A 95 17.76 4.19 8.41
C PHE A 95 17.55 2.99 7.50
N GLY A 96 17.67 3.14 6.16
CA GLY A 96 17.41 2.08 5.19
C GLY A 96 15.99 1.55 5.29
N SER A 97 15.02 2.44 5.49
CA SER A 97 13.61 2.14 5.65
C SER A 97 12.79 2.70 4.49
N TYR A 98 11.58 2.16 4.33
CA TYR A 98 10.67 2.56 3.27
C TYR A 98 9.27 2.74 3.84
N LEU A 99 8.64 3.87 3.50
CA LEU A 99 7.28 4.20 3.88
C LEU A 99 6.40 4.30 2.64
N GLU A 100 5.32 3.55 2.63
CA GLU A 100 4.32 3.55 1.58
C GLU A 100 2.94 3.86 2.16
N ALA A 101 2.17 4.68 1.45
CA ALA A 101 0.77 4.90 1.74
C ALA A 101 -0.06 4.64 0.49
N SER A 102 -1.09 3.81 0.62
CA SER A 102 -1.96 3.44 -0.49
C SER A 102 -3.43 3.47 -0.10
N ALA A 103 -4.26 4.08 -0.93
CA ALA A 103 -5.70 4.02 -0.80
C ALA A 103 -6.25 2.87 -1.65
N GLU A 104 -6.85 1.90 -0.98
CA GLU A 104 -7.58 0.79 -1.59
C GLU A 104 -9.09 1.13 -1.65
N ARG A 105 -9.91 0.17 -2.04
CA ARG A 105 -11.36 0.39 -2.13
C ARG A 105 -12.01 0.65 -0.77
N ASP A 106 -11.65 -0.14 0.25
CA ASP A 106 -12.29 -0.11 1.58
C ASP A 106 -11.42 0.52 2.66
N ARG A 107 -10.13 0.65 2.42
CA ARG A 107 -9.16 1.05 3.43
C ARG A 107 -8.01 1.84 2.82
N THR A 108 -7.38 2.64 3.64
CA THR A 108 -6.05 3.19 3.37
C THR A 108 -5.05 2.47 4.27
N VAL A 109 -3.91 2.11 3.72
CA VAL A 109 -2.84 1.42 4.44
C VAL A 109 -1.59 2.28 4.39
N LEU A 110 -1.02 2.54 5.56
CA LEU A 110 0.30 3.13 5.71
C LEU A 110 1.26 2.02 6.16
N SER A 111 2.23 1.66 5.31
CA SER A 111 3.16 0.56 5.53
C SER A 111 4.58 1.08 5.73
N LEU A 112 5.18 0.78 6.88
CA LEU A 112 6.60 0.99 7.14
C LEU A 112 7.36 -0.33 7.03
N TYR A 113 8.41 -0.34 6.23
CA TYR A 113 9.42 -1.41 6.17
C TYR A 113 10.72 -0.88 6.75
N ALA A 114 11.26 -1.52 7.77
CA ALA A 114 12.45 -1.02 8.45
C ALA A 114 13.31 -2.12 9.05
N PRO A 115 14.63 -1.91 9.19
CA PRO A 115 15.44 -2.76 10.03
C PRO A 115 14.95 -2.70 11.48
N ARG A 116 14.76 -3.85 12.12
CA ARG A 116 14.22 -3.98 13.49
C ARG A 116 14.95 -3.11 14.51
N ARG A 117 16.27 -2.98 14.35
CA ARG A 117 17.11 -2.19 15.28
C ARG A 117 16.76 -0.71 15.33
N PHE A 118 16.12 -0.17 14.26
CA PHE A 118 15.77 1.25 14.13
C PHE A 118 14.28 1.52 14.37
N ALA A 119 13.53 0.53 14.84
CA ALA A 119 12.10 0.72 15.11
C ALA A 119 11.83 1.83 16.13
N GLY A 120 12.71 1.95 17.17
CA GLY A 120 12.57 2.97 18.20
C GLY A 120 12.70 4.41 17.67
N GLU A 121 13.52 4.63 16.65
CA GLU A 121 13.76 5.92 16.01
C GLU A 121 12.68 6.26 14.96
N LEU A 122 12.10 5.23 14.33
CA LEU A 122 11.16 5.41 13.23
C LEU A 122 9.69 5.48 13.68
N LEU A 123 9.32 4.78 14.75
CA LEU A 123 7.94 4.83 15.27
C LEU A 123 7.48 6.25 15.65
N PRO A 124 8.29 7.10 16.30
CA PRO A 124 7.93 8.50 16.55
C PRO A 124 7.70 9.29 15.28
N LEU A 125 8.52 9.07 14.21
CA LEU A 125 8.33 9.71 12.92
C LEU A 125 7.00 9.31 12.28
N ILE A 126 6.62 8.04 12.34
CA ILE A 126 5.33 7.56 11.82
C ILE A 126 4.16 8.17 12.61
N ALA A 127 4.30 8.28 13.93
CA ALA A 127 3.30 8.94 14.77
C ALA A 127 3.16 10.43 14.44
N GLU A 128 4.26 11.13 14.18
CA GLU A 128 4.29 12.53 13.74
C GLU A 128 3.57 12.69 12.39
N ILE A 129 3.96 11.89 11.38
CA ILE A 129 3.31 11.88 10.06
C ILE A 129 1.80 11.67 10.20
N TRP A 130 1.41 10.73 11.06
CA TRP A 130 0.00 10.43 11.29
C TRP A 130 -0.78 11.57 11.94
N ALA A 131 -0.18 12.20 12.94
CA ALA A 131 -0.86 13.20 13.77
C ALA A 131 -0.86 14.61 13.14
N THR A 132 0.17 14.94 12.35
CA THR A 132 0.45 16.33 11.96
C THR A 132 0.81 16.51 10.49
N ALA A 133 0.37 15.60 9.59
CA ALA A 133 0.57 15.77 8.15
C ALA A 133 0.08 17.14 7.67
N SER A 134 0.87 17.83 6.87
CA SER A 134 0.63 19.23 6.49
C SER A 134 -0.04 19.40 5.14
N PHE A 135 0.02 18.39 4.26
CA PHE A 135 -0.55 18.42 2.90
C PHE A 135 -0.17 19.68 2.09
N PRO A 136 1.14 19.90 1.77
CA PRO A 136 1.57 21.11 1.08
C PRO A 136 0.86 21.28 -0.27
N GLU A 137 0.23 22.44 -0.51
CA GLU A 137 -0.62 22.69 -1.68
C GLU A 137 0.18 22.66 -2.99
N ASP A 138 1.37 23.23 -3.00
CA ASP A 138 2.27 23.27 -4.17
C ASP A 138 2.73 21.87 -4.59
N VAL A 139 3.01 20.99 -3.61
CA VAL A 139 3.35 19.58 -3.85
C VAL A 139 2.14 18.82 -4.38
N LEU A 140 0.97 19.05 -3.79
CA LEU A 140 -0.29 18.44 -4.24
C LEU A 140 -0.61 18.83 -5.69
N GLU A 141 -0.54 20.10 -6.03
CA GLU A 141 -0.81 20.59 -7.39
C GLU A 141 0.21 20.04 -8.41
N THR A 142 1.46 19.86 -8.00
CA THR A 142 2.48 19.24 -8.84
C THR A 142 2.18 17.77 -9.07
N ASP A 143 1.82 17.01 -8.01
CA ASP A 143 1.49 15.59 -8.10
C ASP A 143 0.19 15.38 -8.91
N LYS A 144 -0.83 16.21 -8.74
CA LYS A 144 -2.07 16.17 -9.54
C LYS A 144 -1.76 16.29 -11.04
N LYS A 145 -0.95 17.26 -11.44
CA LYS A 145 -0.53 17.44 -12.84
C LYS A 145 0.22 16.21 -13.38
N HIS A 146 1.13 15.67 -12.59
CA HIS A 146 1.89 14.48 -12.95
C HIS A 146 0.95 13.26 -13.12
N GLN A 147 0.07 13.04 -12.16
CA GLN A 147 -0.88 11.91 -12.20
C GLN A 147 -1.88 12.04 -13.34
N LYS A 148 -2.33 13.26 -13.67
CA LYS A 148 -3.17 13.54 -14.84
C LYS A 148 -2.47 13.14 -16.14
N GLN A 149 -1.18 13.50 -16.29
CA GLN A 149 -0.40 13.10 -17.47
C GLN A 149 -0.23 11.57 -17.55
N GLU A 150 0.07 10.92 -16.44
CA GLU A 150 0.17 9.46 -16.38
C GLU A 150 -1.17 8.79 -16.75
N TYR A 151 -2.29 9.31 -16.24
CA TYR A 151 -3.63 8.87 -16.61
C TYR A 151 -3.84 8.95 -18.12
N LEU A 152 -3.59 10.09 -18.76
CA LEU A 152 -3.78 10.31 -20.20
C LEU A 152 -2.91 9.38 -21.05
N VAL A 153 -1.70 9.04 -20.61
CA VAL A 153 -0.84 8.05 -21.29
C VAL A 153 -1.42 6.63 -21.16
N ASN A 154 -1.90 6.28 -19.97
CA ASN A 154 -2.46 4.96 -19.70
C ASN A 154 -3.83 4.75 -20.36
N ASP A 155 -4.63 5.81 -20.50
CA ASP A 155 -5.95 5.77 -21.17
C ASP A 155 -5.90 5.35 -22.65
N ARG A 156 -4.71 5.39 -23.25
CA ARG A 156 -4.45 4.87 -24.60
C ARG A 156 -4.22 3.36 -24.64
N ARG A 157 -4.14 2.69 -23.50
CA ARG A 157 -3.86 1.25 -23.37
C ARG A 157 -5.17 0.49 -23.15
N VAL A 158 -5.60 -0.29 -24.14
CA VAL A 158 -6.86 -1.06 -24.10
C VAL A 158 -7.01 -1.89 -22.84
N GLY A 159 -5.95 -2.59 -22.41
CA GLY A 159 -6.00 -3.41 -21.20
C GLY A 159 -6.16 -2.60 -19.90
N TRP A 160 -5.70 -1.35 -19.87
CA TRP A 160 -5.88 -0.44 -18.74
C TRP A 160 -7.33 0.07 -18.71
N VAL A 161 -7.83 0.55 -19.84
CA VAL A 161 -9.23 1.02 -20.01
C VAL A 161 -10.22 -0.09 -19.65
N ALA A 162 -9.99 -1.31 -20.16
CA ALA A 162 -10.84 -2.45 -19.82
C ALA A 162 -10.90 -2.74 -18.31
N ARG A 163 -9.77 -2.65 -17.60
CA ARG A 163 -9.73 -2.83 -16.14
C ARG A 163 -10.47 -1.73 -15.40
N GLN A 164 -10.35 -0.48 -15.81
CA GLN A 164 -11.05 0.66 -15.22
C GLN A 164 -12.57 0.50 -15.34
N HIS A 165 -13.05 0.13 -16.53
CA HIS A 165 -14.49 0.00 -16.79
C HIS A 165 -15.08 -1.33 -16.32
N PHE A 166 -14.27 -2.36 -16.07
CA PHE A 166 -14.78 -3.65 -15.61
C PHE A 166 -15.60 -3.53 -14.31
N ALA A 167 -15.09 -2.79 -13.34
CA ALA A 167 -15.80 -2.58 -12.08
C ALA A 167 -17.08 -1.76 -12.29
N SER A 168 -17.08 -0.77 -13.18
CA SER A 168 -18.26 0.02 -13.52
C SER A 168 -19.36 -0.83 -14.19
N LEU A 169 -18.97 -1.78 -15.05
CA LEU A 169 -19.91 -2.73 -15.66
C LEU A 169 -20.50 -3.70 -14.62
N LEU A 170 -19.71 -4.10 -13.63
CA LEU A 170 -20.13 -5.08 -12.63
C LEU A 170 -21.02 -4.45 -11.54
N TYR A 171 -20.64 -3.28 -11.03
CA TYR A 171 -21.32 -2.64 -9.88
C TYR A 171 -22.24 -1.48 -10.28
N GLY A 172 -22.11 -0.97 -11.52
CA GLY A 172 -22.75 0.27 -11.96
C GLY A 172 -21.95 1.52 -11.61
N PRO A 173 -22.07 2.59 -12.44
CA PRO A 173 -21.26 3.81 -12.28
C PRO A 173 -21.59 4.62 -11.01
N ALA A 174 -22.77 4.46 -10.46
CA ALA A 174 -23.19 5.13 -9.21
C ALA A 174 -22.68 4.42 -7.94
N HIS A 175 -22.19 3.18 -8.07
CA HIS A 175 -21.64 2.47 -6.92
C HIS A 175 -20.19 2.92 -6.65
N PRO A 176 -19.77 3.09 -5.38
CA PRO A 176 -18.38 3.53 -5.07
C PRO A 176 -17.28 2.66 -5.72
N TYR A 177 -17.55 1.36 -5.92
CA TYR A 177 -16.60 0.45 -6.59
C TYR A 177 -16.65 0.54 -8.11
N GLY A 178 -17.71 1.06 -8.69
CA GLY A 178 -17.88 1.22 -10.12
C GLY A 178 -17.54 2.62 -10.64
N SER A 179 -17.27 3.56 -9.74
CA SER A 179 -16.80 4.90 -10.11
C SER A 179 -15.43 4.81 -10.79
N VAL A 180 -15.30 5.46 -11.93
CA VAL A 180 -14.07 5.57 -12.73
C VAL A 180 -13.66 7.02 -12.73
N ALA A 181 -12.41 7.30 -12.38
CA ALA A 181 -11.86 8.65 -12.44
C ALA A 181 -11.83 9.15 -13.91
N VAL A 182 -12.03 10.44 -14.09
CA VAL A 182 -11.92 11.13 -15.37
C VAL A 182 -10.83 12.19 -15.29
N PRO A 183 -10.28 12.69 -16.42
CA PRO A 183 -9.20 13.68 -16.42
C PRO A 183 -9.52 14.94 -15.61
N GLU A 184 -10.78 15.34 -15.54
CA GLU A 184 -11.28 16.51 -14.82
C GLU A 184 -11.21 16.36 -13.30
N ASP A 185 -11.18 15.12 -12.79
CA ASP A 185 -11.07 14.83 -11.35
C ASP A 185 -9.67 15.17 -10.78
N PHE A 186 -8.69 15.44 -11.65
CA PHE A 186 -7.34 15.85 -11.27
C PHE A 186 -7.17 17.39 -11.17
N ASP A 187 -8.18 18.17 -11.50
CA ASP A 187 -8.11 19.65 -11.51
C ASP A 187 -8.50 20.31 -10.14
#